data_201f751a0cbe3da08b8b9d3ff659e842
#
_entry.id   201f751a0cbe3da08b8b9d3ff659e842
#
_cell.length_a   1.000
_cell.length_b   1.000
_cell.length_c   1.000
_cell.angle_alpha   90.00
_cell.angle_beta   90.00
_cell.angle_gamma   90.00
#
_symmetry.space_group_name_H-M   'P 1'
#
loop_
_entity.id
_entity.type
_entity.pdbx_description
1 polymer ?
#
loop_
_entity_poly.entity_id
_entity_poly.type
_entity_poly.pdbx_seq_one_letter_code
_entity_poly.pdbx_strand_id
1 'polypeptide(L)'
;MLPIDQIVTQAMAAEPERLRRHVAQLSIVRNQLLNPRAIDRVVRYIADEFDHAGLPVQAEPFHWWPSGWRRHKNLIATIPVPSAGDGGDERIIIGAHYDSVPFSPGADDNASGVAVLLEAARVCAGFGRAPRRRIDFIAFGMEEEGYVGSDHHASSLARRGVPVAAMVSLECVGYTDRRPHSQQIIPGLPIRVPDRGTFLAVIGNRPASPLADALERLVQLVAPKFESVTLVVDDNGRALPATRLSDHAPFWDRGYPALLLTDTAFLRNPHYHQPHDLPETLDVEFMTHVARCVVALTLTLAFGDLPREPAA
;
A
#
# COMPACT_ATOMS: atom_id res chain seq x y z
N MET A 1 6.12 -24.73 3.60
CA MET A 1 5.41 -23.60 4.22
C MET A 1 6.26 -23.08 5.38
N LEU A 2 6.41 -21.75 5.52
CA LEU A 2 7.10 -21.19 6.70
C LEU A 2 6.25 -21.40 7.95
N PRO A 3 6.88 -21.71 9.11
CA PRO A 3 6.19 -21.66 10.39
C PRO A 3 5.65 -20.24 10.65
N ILE A 4 4.42 -20.14 11.12
CA ILE A 4 3.75 -18.85 11.37
C ILE A 4 4.53 -18.00 12.38
N ASP A 5 5.15 -18.63 13.38
CA ASP A 5 5.95 -17.93 14.39
C ASP A 5 7.14 -17.16 13.80
N GLN A 6 7.75 -17.68 12.72
CA GLN A 6 8.84 -16.97 12.02
C GLN A 6 8.31 -15.73 11.30
N ILE A 7 7.12 -15.83 10.70
CA ILE A 7 6.46 -14.69 10.05
C ILE A 7 6.12 -13.61 11.08
N VAL A 8 5.52 -14.02 12.20
CA VAL A 8 5.17 -13.10 13.30
C VAL A 8 6.43 -12.44 13.86
N THR A 9 7.48 -13.23 14.16
CA THR A 9 8.75 -12.68 14.66
C THR A 9 9.34 -11.65 13.70
N GLN A 10 9.35 -11.95 12.40
CA GLN A 10 9.86 -11.02 11.39
C GLN A 10 9.00 -9.74 11.29
N ALA A 11 7.69 -9.87 11.33
CA ALA A 11 6.79 -8.72 11.29
C ALA A 11 6.97 -7.77 12.48
N MET A 12 7.36 -8.30 13.64
CA MET A 12 7.65 -7.49 14.84
C MET A 12 8.92 -6.65 14.71
N ALA A 13 9.75 -6.87 13.68
CA ALA A 13 10.93 -6.06 13.39
C ALA A 13 10.61 -4.69 12.73
N ALA A 14 9.32 -4.37 12.50
CA ALA A 14 8.91 -3.05 12.08
C ALA A 14 9.09 -2.02 13.22
N GLU A 15 9.81 -0.94 12.93
CA GLU A 15 10.28 0.05 13.90
C GLU A 15 9.50 1.37 13.80
N PRO A 16 8.80 1.82 14.88
CA PRO A 16 8.03 3.06 14.86
C PRO A 16 8.89 4.31 14.58
N GLU A 17 10.14 4.34 15.05
CA GLU A 17 11.03 5.49 14.81
C GLU A 17 11.44 5.62 13.35
N ARG A 18 11.53 4.51 12.62
CA ARG A 18 11.79 4.55 11.18
C ARG A 18 10.59 5.11 10.43
N LEU A 19 9.37 4.67 10.77
CA LEU A 19 8.14 5.20 10.21
C LEU A 19 8.04 6.72 10.43
N ARG A 20 8.28 7.18 11.66
CA ARG A 20 8.28 8.61 11.99
C ARG A 20 9.30 9.39 11.16
N ARG A 21 10.52 8.86 11.02
CA ARG A 21 11.57 9.47 10.18
C ARG A 21 11.17 9.54 8.72
N HIS A 22 10.59 8.46 8.16
CA HIS A 22 10.16 8.46 6.76
C HIS A 22 9.06 9.49 6.51
N VAL A 23 8.04 9.54 7.35
CA VAL A 23 6.99 10.56 7.26
C VAL A 23 7.59 11.96 7.29
N ALA A 24 8.48 12.26 8.25
CA ALA A 24 9.09 13.59 8.37
C ALA A 24 9.90 14.00 7.13
N GLN A 25 10.54 13.06 6.42
CA GLN A 25 11.29 13.34 5.20
C GLN A 25 10.39 13.51 3.95
N LEU A 26 9.24 12.84 3.96
CA LEU A 26 8.32 12.81 2.83
C LEU A 26 7.24 13.90 2.90
N SER A 27 6.89 14.40 4.09
CA SER A 27 5.83 15.41 4.29
C SER A 27 6.25 16.80 3.85
N ILE A 28 6.36 16.98 2.56
CA ILE A 28 6.58 18.25 1.87
C ILE A 28 5.62 18.34 0.69
N VAL A 29 5.19 19.53 0.30
CA VAL A 29 4.35 19.69 -0.90
C VAL A 29 5.11 19.12 -2.11
N ARG A 30 4.72 17.96 -2.59
CA ARG A 30 5.39 17.16 -3.61
C ARG A 30 4.49 16.88 -4.81
N ASN A 31 3.88 17.95 -5.31
CA ASN A 31 3.07 17.89 -6.52
C ASN A 31 3.94 17.89 -7.76
N GLN A 32 3.72 16.96 -8.67
CA GLN A 32 4.57 16.74 -9.85
C GLN A 32 4.52 17.87 -10.86
N LEU A 33 3.44 18.63 -10.90
CA LEU A 33 3.27 19.74 -11.82
C LEU A 33 3.82 21.06 -11.24
N LEU A 34 3.51 21.31 -9.96
CA LEU A 34 3.81 22.60 -9.33
C LEU A 34 5.17 22.63 -8.63
N ASN A 35 5.63 21.48 -8.11
CA ASN A 35 6.87 21.41 -7.35
C ASN A 35 7.78 20.23 -7.76
N PRO A 36 8.27 20.22 -9.01
CA PRO A 36 9.09 19.11 -9.53
C PRO A 36 10.40 18.89 -8.75
N ARG A 37 10.97 19.95 -8.13
CA ARG A 37 12.18 19.80 -7.30
C ARG A 37 11.91 19.03 -6.01
N ALA A 38 10.73 19.18 -5.42
CA ALA A 38 10.31 18.39 -4.27
C ALA A 38 10.12 16.92 -4.65
N ILE A 39 9.52 16.66 -5.80
CA ILE A 39 9.41 15.30 -6.36
C ILE A 39 10.80 14.67 -6.53
N ASP A 40 11.77 15.37 -7.13
CA ASP A 40 13.11 14.83 -7.30
C ASP A 40 13.81 14.52 -5.96
N ARG A 41 13.55 15.32 -4.92
CA ARG A 41 14.04 15.05 -3.58
C ARG A 41 13.41 13.80 -2.98
N VAL A 42 12.10 13.65 -3.07
CA VAL A 42 11.35 12.50 -2.55
C VAL A 42 11.73 11.22 -3.29
N VAL A 43 11.81 11.28 -4.62
CA VAL A 43 12.26 10.17 -5.46
C VAL A 43 13.67 9.69 -5.07
N ARG A 44 14.62 10.60 -4.84
CA ARG A 44 15.96 10.20 -4.36
C ARG A 44 15.89 9.56 -2.97
N TYR A 45 15.16 10.18 -2.05
CA TYR A 45 15.01 9.63 -0.71
C TYR A 45 14.45 8.20 -0.71
N ILE A 46 13.37 7.96 -1.48
CA ILE A 46 12.77 6.62 -1.61
C ILE A 46 13.76 5.62 -2.22
N ALA A 47 14.47 6.02 -3.27
CA ALA A 47 15.47 5.18 -3.91
C ALA A 47 16.62 4.82 -2.94
N ASP A 48 17.14 5.80 -2.21
CA ASP A 48 18.21 5.62 -1.23
C ASP A 48 17.77 4.66 -0.10
N GLU A 49 16.53 4.77 0.39
CA GLU A 49 16.02 3.88 1.45
C GLU A 49 15.81 2.44 0.95
N PHE A 50 15.38 2.24 -0.29
CA PHE A 50 15.33 0.91 -0.90
C PHE A 50 16.74 0.32 -1.09
N ASP A 51 17.69 1.12 -1.57
CA ASP A 51 19.09 0.70 -1.72
C ASP A 51 19.72 0.34 -0.36
N HIS A 52 19.46 1.12 0.69
CA HIS A 52 19.86 0.80 2.07
C HIS A 52 19.26 -0.52 2.59
N ALA A 53 18.08 -0.89 2.12
CA ALA A 53 17.47 -2.19 2.40
C ALA A 53 18.06 -3.34 1.56
N GLY A 54 19.05 -3.07 0.70
CA GLY A 54 19.65 -4.05 -0.21
C GLY A 54 18.77 -4.34 -1.44
N LEU A 55 17.85 -3.47 -1.77
CA LEU A 55 16.91 -3.60 -2.89
C LEU A 55 17.16 -2.51 -3.94
N PRO A 56 18.00 -2.78 -4.95
CA PRO A 56 18.27 -1.80 -5.99
C PRO A 56 17.00 -1.41 -6.75
N VAL A 57 16.86 -0.11 -7.00
CA VAL A 57 15.65 0.47 -7.59
C VAL A 57 15.70 0.47 -9.11
N GLN A 58 14.65 -0.05 -9.72
CA GLN A 58 14.36 0.13 -11.14
C GLN A 58 13.34 1.26 -11.30
N ALA A 59 13.69 2.30 -12.06
CA ALA A 59 12.74 3.32 -12.48
C ALA A 59 11.91 2.79 -13.66
N GLU A 60 10.59 2.87 -13.57
CA GLU A 60 9.66 2.58 -14.65
C GLU A 60 9.12 3.91 -15.19
N PRO A 61 9.66 4.44 -16.32
CA PRO A 61 9.24 5.71 -16.87
C PRO A 61 7.90 5.61 -17.59
N PHE A 62 7.08 6.66 -17.45
CA PHE A 62 5.85 6.80 -18.23
C PHE A 62 5.61 8.26 -18.63
N HIS A 63 4.67 8.47 -19.54
CA HIS A 63 4.23 9.79 -19.97
C HIS A 63 2.79 10.01 -19.56
N TRP A 64 2.53 11.24 -19.12
CA TRP A 64 1.17 11.74 -18.92
C TRP A 64 0.99 12.96 -19.82
N TRP A 65 0.18 12.80 -20.84
CA TRP A 65 0.07 13.78 -21.93
C TRP A 65 -0.23 15.23 -21.49
N PRO A 66 -1.08 15.48 -20.47
CA PRO A 66 -1.32 16.84 -19.98
C PRO A 66 -0.09 17.54 -19.41
N SER A 67 0.95 16.83 -18.98
CA SER A 67 2.22 17.42 -18.51
C SER A 67 3.21 17.75 -19.64
N GLY A 68 2.81 17.55 -20.90
CA GLY A 68 3.68 17.74 -22.07
C GLY A 68 4.79 16.69 -22.16
N TRP A 69 6.03 17.12 -22.40
CA TRP A 69 7.17 16.20 -22.59
C TRP A 69 7.83 15.71 -21.28
N ARG A 70 7.27 16.02 -20.12
CA ARG A 70 7.80 15.56 -18.84
C ARG A 70 7.67 14.04 -18.73
N ARG A 71 8.74 13.40 -18.27
CA ARG A 71 8.73 11.98 -17.93
C ARG A 71 8.46 11.84 -16.44
N HIS A 72 7.47 11.04 -16.12
CA HIS A 72 7.15 10.59 -14.76
C HIS A 72 7.66 9.17 -14.57
N LYS A 73 7.68 8.66 -13.37
CA LYS A 73 8.18 7.32 -13.11
C LYS A 73 7.55 6.70 -11.87
N ASN A 74 7.40 5.39 -11.89
CA ASN A 74 7.30 4.57 -10.69
C ASN A 74 8.70 4.15 -10.26
N LEU A 75 8.87 3.89 -8.97
CA LEU A 75 10.09 3.31 -8.41
C LEU A 75 9.79 1.90 -7.94
N ILE A 76 10.50 0.91 -8.46
CA ILE A 76 10.25 -0.51 -8.19
C ILE A 76 11.48 -1.10 -7.53
N ALA A 77 11.33 -1.60 -6.30
CA ALA A 77 12.33 -2.37 -5.58
C ALA A 77 11.86 -3.82 -5.49
N THR A 78 12.74 -4.76 -5.83
CA THR A 78 12.33 -6.16 -6.02
C THR A 78 13.11 -7.11 -5.12
N ILE A 79 12.40 -8.05 -4.47
CA ILE A 79 12.99 -9.29 -3.95
C ILE A 79 12.75 -10.38 -5.00
N PRO A 80 13.79 -10.80 -5.73
CA PRO A 80 13.65 -11.75 -6.84
C PRO A 80 13.50 -13.19 -6.37
N VAL A 81 12.95 -14.03 -7.22
CA VAL A 81 13.05 -15.50 -7.08
C VAL A 81 14.41 -15.94 -7.65
N PRO A 82 15.18 -16.80 -6.95
CA PRO A 82 16.56 -17.13 -7.34
C PRO A 82 16.73 -17.87 -8.67
N SER A 83 15.72 -18.56 -9.13
CA SER A 83 15.71 -19.22 -10.45
C SER A 83 14.30 -19.25 -11.01
N ALA A 84 14.16 -18.89 -12.26
CA ALA A 84 12.91 -19.05 -13.03
C ALA A 84 12.64 -20.55 -13.27
N GLY A 85 12.07 -21.22 -12.26
CA GLY A 85 11.32 -22.45 -12.50
C GLY A 85 9.92 -22.09 -13.04
N ASP A 86 9.21 -23.06 -13.60
CA ASP A 86 7.86 -22.91 -14.15
C ASP A 86 6.85 -22.34 -13.14
N GLY A 87 6.79 -21.04 -12.96
CA GLY A 87 5.95 -20.31 -11.99
C GLY A 87 6.60 -19.07 -11.39
N GLY A 88 7.87 -18.78 -11.70
CA GLY A 88 8.67 -17.73 -11.06
C GLY A 88 8.35 -16.28 -11.42
N ASP A 89 7.37 -15.98 -12.28
CA ASP A 89 6.99 -14.60 -12.64
C ASP A 89 5.68 -14.13 -11.96
N GLU A 90 5.07 -14.97 -11.12
CA GLU A 90 3.91 -14.57 -10.33
C GLU A 90 4.33 -13.56 -9.25
N ARG A 91 3.62 -12.43 -9.20
CA ARG A 91 4.04 -11.28 -8.40
C ARG A 91 3.15 -11.02 -7.20
N ILE A 92 3.80 -10.61 -6.12
CA ILE A 92 3.19 -9.93 -4.99
C ILE A 92 3.62 -8.47 -5.10
N ILE A 93 2.67 -7.55 -5.13
CA ILE A 93 2.91 -6.13 -5.28
C ILE A 93 2.42 -5.41 -4.03
N ILE A 94 3.31 -4.64 -3.40
CA ILE A 94 2.95 -3.70 -2.34
C ILE A 94 3.23 -2.31 -2.88
N GLY A 95 2.23 -1.43 -2.87
CA GLY A 95 2.35 -0.11 -3.49
C GLY A 95 1.81 1.01 -2.61
N ALA A 96 2.38 2.20 -2.81
CA ALA A 96 1.89 3.47 -2.27
C ALA A 96 2.28 4.59 -3.21
N HIS A 97 1.45 5.61 -3.38
CA HIS A 97 1.85 6.77 -4.19
C HIS A 97 2.73 7.73 -3.40
N TYR A 98 3.62 8.45 -4.11
CA TYR A 98 4.57 9.34 -3.48
C TYR A 98 4.33 10.82 -3.80
N ASP A 99 3.41 11.16 -4.66
CA ASP A 99 2.99 12.54 -4.92
C ASP A 99 1.98 13.05 -3.88
N SER A 100 1.62 14.30 -3.94
CA SER A 100 0.57 14.91 -3.12
C SER A 100 -0.20 15.95 -3.93
N VAL A 101 -1.42 16.26 -3.53
CA VAL A 101 -2.19 17.38 -4.10
C VAL A 101 -1.45 18.70 -3.92
N PRO A 102 -1.75 19.73 -4.75
CA PRO A 102 -1.22 21.06 -4.53
C PRO A 102 -1.51 21.58 -3.12
N PHE A 103 -0.51 22.21 -2.50
CA PHE A 103 -0.60 22.87 -1.20
C PHE A 103 -0.72 21.98 0.05
N SER A 104 -0.87 20.67 -0.09
CA SER A 104 -0.80 19.73 1.04
C SER A 104 0.61 19.15 1.20
N PRO A 105 1.19 19.15 2.40
CA PRO A 105 2.41 18.38 2.69
C PRO A 105 2.18 16.87 2.59
N GLY A 106 0.94 16.41 2.72
CA GLY A 106 0.56 15.02 2.53
C GLY A 106 1.24 14.07 3.51
N ALA A 107 1.16 14.34 4.81
CA ALA A 107 1.76 13.46 5.80
C ALA A 107 1.01 12.12 5.86
N ASP A 108 -0.31 12.20 5.90
CA ASP A 108 -1.17 11.03 5.81
C ASP A 108 -1.33 10.61 4.36
N ASP A 109 -1.60 11.56 3.48
CA ASP A 109 -1.83 11.38 2.05
C ASP A 109 -0.62 11.79 1.19
N ASN A 110 0.30 10.91 0.87
CA ASN A 110 0.39 9.52 1.28
C ASN A 110 1.81 9.20 1.79
N ALA A 111 2.44 10.12 2.56
CA ALA A 111 3.74 9.83 3.18
C ALA A 111 3.61 8.69 4.20
N SER A 112 2.45 8.51 4.84
CA SER A 112 2.16 7.41 5.74
C SER A 112 2.25 6.06 5.01
N GLY A 113 1.60 5.94 3.85
CA GLY A 113 1.65 4.74 3.00
C GLY A 113 3.05 4.45 2.49
N VAL A 114 3.79 5.48 2.00
CA VAL A 114 5.18 5.31 1.57
C VAL A 114 6.10 4.91 2.73
N ALA A 115 5.90 5.45 3.93
CA ALA A 115 6.67 5.06 5.12
C ALA A 115 6.46 3.58 5.46
N VAL A 116 5.23 3.10 5.43
CA VAL A 116 4.89 1.68 5.62
C VAL A 116 5.49 0.81 4.51
N LEU A 117 5.44 1.26 3.25
CA LEU A 117 6.04 0.57 2.09
C LEU A 117 7.55 0.36 2.29
N LEU A 118 8.28 1.43 2.65
CA LEU A 118 9.73 1.39 2.86
C LEU A 118 10.11 0.48 4.02
N GLU A 119 9.39 0.56 5.12
CA GLU A 119 9.65 -0.28 6.29
C GLU A 119 9.31 -1.75 6.02
N ALA A 120 8.20 -2.04 5.32
CA ALA A 120 7.86 -3.40 4.90
C ALA A 120 8.93 -3.98 3.96
N ALA A 121 9.43 -3.19 3.01
CA ALA A 121 10.49 -3.61 2.11
C ALA A 121 11.77 -3.98 2.87
N ARG A 122 12.21 -3.13 3.81
CA ARG A 122 13.38 -3.38 4.66
C ARG A 122 13.23 -4.68 5.46
N VAL A 123 12.09 -4.84 6.12
CA VAL A 123 11.84 -6.00 6.98
C VAL A 123 11.75 -7.29 6.16
N CYS A 124 11.07 -7.26 5.01
CA CYS A 124 10.98 -8.43 4.13
C CYS A 124 12.34 -8.79 3.53
N ALA A 125 13.14 -7.81 3.09
CA ALA A 125 14.50 -8.05 2.58
C ALA A 125 15.42 -8.66 3.66
N GLY A 126 15.31 -8.17 4.89
CA GLY A 126 16.08 -8.69 6.03
C GLY A 126 15.72 -10.12 6.46
N PHE A 127 14.68 -10.72 5.89
CA PHE A 127 14.31 -12.10 6.19
C PHE A 127 15.34 -13.13 5.71
N GLY A 128 16.16 -12.76 4.72
CA GLY A 128 17.33 -13.53 4.28
C GLY A 128 17.01 -14.87 3.61
N ARG A 129 15.77 -15.12 3.21
CA ARG A 129 15.36 -16.33 2.51
C ARG A 129 14.82 -15.98 1.11
N ALA A 130 15.08 -16.86 0.18
CA ALA A 130 14.58 -16.74 -1.19
C ALA A 130 13.07 -17.03 -1.24
N PRO A 131 12.22 -16.11 -1.75
CA PRO A 131 10.80 -16.33 -1.86
C PRO A 131 10.45 -17.26 -3.01
N ARG A 132 9.25 -17.85 -2.98
CA ARG A 132 8.67 -18.66 -4.07
C ARG A 132 7.99 -17.79 -5.14
N ARG A 133 7.65 -16.54 -4.79
CA ARG A 133 7.06 -15.52 -5.65
C ARG A 133 7.86 -14.25 -5.59
N ARG A 134 7.97 -13.57 -6.70
CA ARG A 134 8.61 -12.26 -6.78
C ARG A 134 7.81 -11.25 -5.95
N ILE A 135 8.51 -10.43 -5.14
CA ILE A 135 7.90 -9.36 -4.37
C ILE A 135 8.39 -8.04 -4.98
N ASP A 136 7.46 -7.21 -5.43
CA ASP A 136 7.72 -5.87 -5.92
C ASP A 136 7.15 -4.84 -4.94
N PHE A 137 8.00 -3.98 -4.38
CA PHE A 137 7.62 -2.79 -3.61
C PHE A 137 7.65 -1.61 -4.57
N ILE A 138 6.53 -0.93 -4.74
CA ILE A 138 6.37 0.09 -5.78
C ILE A 138 5.92 1.41 -5.17
N ALA A 139 6.73 2.45 -5.33
CA ALA A 139 6.27 3.82 -5.11
C ALA A 139 5.71 4.36 -6.44
N PHE A 140 4.39 4.57 -6.49
CA PHE A 140 3.69 5.05 -7.67
C PHE A 140 3.75 6.58 -7.77
N GLY A 141 3.87 7.09 -8.98
CA GLY A 141 3.81 8.52 -9.23
C GLY A 141 2.53 8.91 -9.95
N MET A 142 2.08 10.15 -9.76
CA MET A 142 0.90 10.70 -10.43
C MET A 142 -0.42 9.99 -10.06
N GLU A 143 -0.54 9.59 -8.80
CA GLU A 143 -1.80 9.05 -8.28
C GLU A 143 -2.88 10.13 -8.27
N GLU A 144 -2.54 11.30 -7.75
CA GLU A 144 -3.39 12.47 -7.57
C GLU A 144 -3.95 13.05 -8.90
N GLU A 145 -3.36 12.65 -10.01
CA GLU A 145 -3.79 13.00 -11.37
C GLU A 145 -4.61 11.87 -12.02
N GLY A 146 -5.14 10.93 -11.21
CA GLY A 146 -6.00 9.83 -11.64
C GLY A 146 -5.26 8.50 -11.85
N TYR A 147 -4.44 8.11 -10.88
CA TYR A 147 -3.78 6.79 -10.81
C TYR A 147 -2.86 6.49 -11.99
N VAL A 148 -2.24 7.53 -12.60
CA VAL A 148 -1.51 7.41 -13.87
C VAL A 148 -0.39 6.37 -13.78
N GLY A 149 0.39 6.40 -12.70
CA GLY A 149 1.52 5.49 -12.52
C GLY A 149 1.11 4.04 -12.32
N SER A 150 0.13 3.81 -11.46
CA SER A 150 -0.39 2.46 -11.20
C SER A 150 -1.16 1.90 -12.40
N ASP A 151 -1.89 2.75 -13.13
CA ASP A 151 -2.55 2.35 -14.39
C ASP A 151 -1.52 1.94 -15.46
N HIS A 152 -0.43 2.71 -15.60
CA HIS A 152 0.67 2.37 -16.50
C HIS A 152 1.26 1.01 -16.15
N HIS A 153 1.56 0.78 -14.87
CA HIS A 153 2.16 -0.48 -14.39
C HIS A 153 1.21 -1.66 -14.58
N ALA A 154 -0.03 -1.57 -14.10
CA ALA A 154 -1.03 -2.63 -14.24
C ALA A 154 -1.32 -2.96 -15.72
N SER A 155 -1.40 -1.93 -16.60
CA SER A 155 -1.52 -2.11 -18.04
C SER A 155 -0.32 -2.85 -18.65
N SER A 156 0.89 -2.53 -18.21
CA SER A 156 2.12 -3.19 -18.67
C SER A 156 2.12 -4.67 -18.30
N LEU A 157 1.75 -5.00 -17.06
CA LEU A 157 1.63 -6.39 -16.60
C LEU A 157 0.59 -7.17 -17.41
N ALA A 158 -0.60 -6.59 -17.61
CA ALA A 158 -1.69 -7.23 -18.33
C ALA A 158 -1.31 -7.51 -19.81
N ARG A 159 -0.71 -6.53 -20.51
CA ARG A 159 -0.24 -6.72 -21.90
C ARG A 159 0.82 -7.82 -22.02
N ARG A 160 1.63 -8.03 -21.00
CA ARG A 160 2.68 -9.04 -20.96
C ARG A 160 2.19 -10.39 -20.42
N GLY A 161 0.93 -10.48 -20.00
CA GLY A 161 0.38 -11.70 -19.42
C GLY A 161 1.03 -12.09 -18.08
N VAL A 162 1.59 -11.12 -17.33
CA VAL A 162 2.26 -11.40 -16.05
C VAL A 162 1.21 -11.66 -14.97
N PRO A 163 1.24 -12.81 -14.29
CA PRO A 163 0.30 -13.12 -13.23
C PRO A 163 0.63 -12.30 -11.96
N VAL A 164 -0.41 -11.78 -11.31
CA VAL A 164 -0.33 -11.09 -10.02
C VAL A 164 -1.10 -11.90 -8.99
N ALA A 165 -0.38 -12.46 -8.03
CA ALA A 165 -0.96 -13.22 -6.93
C ALA A 165 -1.71 -12.33 -5.93
N ALA A 166 -1.17 -11.12 -5.70
CA ALA A 166 -1.74 -10.12 -4.82
C ALA A 166 -1.18 -8.74 -5.15
N MET A 167 -2.04 -7.73 -5.07
CA MET A 167 -1.63 -6.33 -4.98
C MET A 167 -2.20 -5.73 -3.69
N VAL A 168 -1.39 -4.98 -2.95
CA VAL A 168 -1.81 -4.25 -1.75
C VAL A 168 -1.47 -2.78 -1.96
N SER A 169 -2.49 -1.92 -2.02
CA SER A 169 -2.34 -0.47 -2.00
C SER A 169 -2.39 0.05 -0.58
N LEU A 170 -1.43 0.88 -0.22
CA LEU A 170 -1.37 1.60 1.05
C LEU A 170 -1.77 3.04 0.79
N GLU A 171 -2.89 3.47 1.38
CA GLU A 171 -3.49 4.78 1.12
C GLU A 171 -3.98 5.40 2.42
N CYS A 172 -3.35 6.51 2.87
CA CYS A 172 -3.72 7.13 4.14
C CYS A 172 -3.80 6.08 5.25
N VAL A 173 -2.67 5.74 5.86
CA VAL A 173 -2.58 4.69 6.88
C VAL A 173 -1.99 5.21 8.19
N GLY A 174 -2.20 6.50 8.48
CA GLY A 174 -1.56 7.16 9.60
C GLY A 174 -2.48 7.88 10.57
N TYR A 175 -3.72 8.20 10.21
CA TYR A 175 -4.55 9.02 11.06
C TYR A 175 -5.55 8.19 11.89
N THR A 176 -5.67 8.50 13.17
CA THR A 176 -6.71 7.93 14.06
C THR A 176 -7.43 9.04 14.84
N ASP A 177 -8.70 8.79 15.16
CA ASP A 177 -9.48 9.65 16.05
C ASP A 177 -10.34 8.79 16.99
N ARG A 178 -10.09 8.89 18.28
CA ARG A 178 -10.76 8.10 19.34
C ARG A 178 -12.07 8.71 19.83
N ARG A 179 -12.43 9.90 19.34
CA ARG A 179 -13.68 10.58 19.74
C ARG A 179 -14.89 9.81 19.21
N PRO A 180 -16.01 9.75 19.93
CA PRO A 180 -17.26 9.24 19.37
C PRO A 180 -17.65 10.02 18.11
N HIS A 181 -18.22 9.31 17.14
CA HIS A 181 -18.68 9.88 15.86
C HIS A 181 -17.58 10.56 15.01
N SER A 182 -16.33 10.17 15.23
CA SER A 182 -15.19 10.63 14.42
C SER A 182 -15.09 9.94 13.07
N GLN A 183 -15.76 8.80 12.89
CA GLN A 183 -15.82 8.08 11.62
C GLN A 183 -17.11 8.42 10.88
N GLN A 184 -16.99 8.99 9.68
CA GLN A 184 -18.13 9.12 8.79
C GLN A 184 -18.41 7.79 8.10
N ILE A 185 -19.69 7.44 7.99
CA ILE A 185 -20.14 6.17 7.42
C ILE A 185 -20.88 6.46 6.11
N ILE A 186 -20.45 5.79 5.04
CA ILE A 186 -21.15 5.86 3.75
C ILE A 186 -22.49 5.13 3.88
N PRO A 187 -23.62 5.78 3.58
CA PRO A 187 -24.91 5.11 3.63
C PRO A 187 -24.98 3.91 2.69
N GLY A 188 -25.62 2.83 3.15
CA GLY A 188 -25.86 1.64 2.32
C GLY A 188 -24.68 0.66 2.27
N LEU A 189 -23.63 0.85 3.06
CA LEU A 189 -22.59 -0.17 3.20
C LEU A 189 -23.18 -1.48 3.77
N PRO A 190 -22.83 -2.67 3.22
CA PRO A 190 -23.37 -3.95 3.65
C PRO A 190 -22.70 -4.49 4.94
N ILE A 191 -21.88 -3.69 5.61
CA ILE A 191 -21.12 -4.05 6.80
C ILE A 191 -21.34 -3.03 7.92
N ARG A 192 -21.03 -3.44 9.15
CA ARG A 192 -20.97 -2.50 10.28
C ARG A 192 -19.61 -1.85 10.32
N VAL A 193 -19.60 -0.53 10.42
CA VAL A 193 -18.39 0.29 10.58
C VAL A 193 -18.44 0.91 11.98
N PRO A 194 -17.33 0.84 12.77
CA PRO A 194 -17.24 1.55 14.05
C PRO A 194 -17.46 3.06 13.87
N ASP A 195 -18.00 3.69 14.90
CA ASP A 195 -18.24 5.16 14.91
C ASP A 195 -17.00 5.98 15.27
N ARG A 196 -15.90 5.29 15.61
CA ARG A 196 -14.60 5.90 15.94
C ARG A 196 -13.58 5.55 14.89
N GLY A 197 -12.79 6.53 14.51
CA GLY A 197 -11.75 6.38 13.50
C GLY A 197 -10.48 5.71 14.04
N THR A 198 -10.54 4.46 14.51
CA THR A 198 -9.42 3.74 15.13
C THR A 198 -9.07 2.40 14.47
N PHE A 199 -9.77 2.04 13.41
CA PHE A 199 -9.60 0.75 12.71
C PHE A 199 -8.89 0.93 11.37
N LEU A 200 -8.29 -0.13 10.87
CA LEU A 200 -7.81 -0.28 9.50
C LEU A 200 -8.95 -0.78 8.61
N ALA A 201 -9.30 -0.03 7.58
CA ALA A 201 -10.20 -0.52 6.55
C ALA A 201 -9.40 -1.37 5.54
N VAL A 202 -9.93 -2.56 5.23
CA VAL A 202 -9.40 -3.51 4.25
C VAL A 202 -10.46 -3.67 3.17
N ILE A 203 -10.22 -3.11 2.00
CA ILE A 203 -11.19 -3.12 0.90
C ILE A 203 -10.62 -3.96 -0.24
N GLY A 204 -11.34 -5.00 -0.67
CA GLY A 204 -10.90 -5.91 -1.72
C GLY A 204 -11.95 -6.13 -2.78
N ASN A 205 -11.54 -6.46 -4.02
CA ASN A 205 -12.44 -7.01 -5.02
C ASN A 205 -12.69 -8.51 -4.76
N ARG A 206 -13.67 -9.11 -5.43
CA ARG A 206 -14.02 -10.51 -5.23
C ARG A 206 -12.81 -11.47 -5.37
N PRO A 207 -11.91 -11.34 -6.37
CA PRO A 207 -10.71 -12.18 -6.45
C PRO A 207 -9.75 -12.03 -5.25
N ALA A 208 -9.78 -10.90 -4.53
CA ALA A 208 -8.96 -10.67 -3.34
C ALA A 208 -9.60 -11.16 -2.03
N SER A 209 -10.80 -11.76 -2.06
CA SER A 209 -11.47 -12.28 -0.86
C SER A 209 -10.54 -13.18 0.00
N PRO A 210 -9.83 -14.17 -0.58
CA PRO A 210 -8.92 -15.01 0.20
C PRO A 210 -7.74 -14.26 0.80
N LEU A 211 -7.32 -13.15 0.16
CA LEU A 211 -6.26 -12.27 0.70
C LEU A 211 -6.74 -11.49 1.91
N ALA A 212 -7.99 -10.98 1.84
CA ALA A 212 -8.62 -10.28 2.94
C ALA A 212 -8.79 -11.18 4.16
N ASP A 213 -9.28 -12.41 3.96
CA ASP A 213 -9.41 -13.43 5.02
C ASP A 213 -8.06 -13.80 5.64
N ALA A 214 -7.01 -13.89 4.82
CA ALA A 214 -5.67 -14.16 5.31
C ALA A 214 -5.14 -13.00 6.16
N LEU A 215 -5.34 -11.76 5.70
CA LEU A 215 -4.92 -10.56 6.43
C LEU A 215 -5.66 -10.46 7.78
N GLU A 216 -6.96 -10.70 7.83
CA GLU A 216 -7.74 -10.66 9.06
C GLU A 216 -7.18 -11.63 10.11
N ARG A 217 -6.84 -12.87 9.71
CA ARG A 217 -6.18 -13.83 10.60
C ARG A 217 -4.82 -13.36 11.07
N LEU A 218 -4.02 -12.75 10.20
CA LEU A 218 -2.69 -12.25 10.53
C LEU A 218 -2.75 -11.04 11.46
N VAL A 219 -3.73 -10.15 11.32
CA VAL A 219 -3.96 -9.03 12.25
C VAL A 219 -4.07 -9.54 13.69
N GLN A 220 -4.83 -10.60 13.93
CA GLN A 220 -4.99 -11.19 15.27
C GLN A 220 -3.69 -11.76 15.85
N LEU A 221 -2.73 -12.12 15.00
CA LEU A 221 -1.44 -12.67 15.41
C LEU A 221 -0.37 -11.61 15.67
N VAL A 222 -0.29 -10.59 14.81
CA VAL A 222 0.78 -9.57 14.88
C VAL A 222 0.37 -8.31 15.62
N ALA A 223 -0.94 -8.08 15.79
CA ALA A 223 -1.50 -6.91 16.45
C ALA A 223 -2.87 -7.23 17.11
N PRO A 224 -2.92 -8.05 18.18
CA PRO A 224 -4.18 -8.63 18.69
C PRO A 224 -5.24 -7.62 19.18
N LYS A 225 -4.84 -6.36 19.45
CA LYS A 225 -5.73 -5.28 19.88
C LYS A 225 -6.04 -4.29 18.76
N PHE A 226 -5.51 -4.55 17.58
CA PHE A 226 -5.68 -3.69 16.42
C PHE A 226 -6.97 -4.09 15.69
N GLU A 227 -7.87 -3.14 15.53
CA GLU A 227 -9.15 -3.37 14.87
C GLU A 227 -8.99 -3.22 13.36
N SER A 228 -9.55 -4.15 12.61
CA SER A 228 -9.68 -4.03 11.16
C SER A 228 -11.13 -4.28 10.73
N VAL A 229 -11.55 -3.61 9.67
CA VAL A 229 -12.88 -3.75 9.07
C VAL A 229 -12.72 -4.11 7.61
N THR A 230 -13.22 -5.28 7.23
CA THR A 230 -13.08 -5.82 5.88
C THR A 230 -14.35 -5.61 5.06
N LEU A 231 -14.18 -5.13 3.83
CA LEU A 231 -15.22 -5.01 2.82
C LEU A 231 -14.74 -5.62 1.51
N VAL A 232 -15.37 -6.68 1.06
CA VAL A 232 -15.17 -7.22 -0.30
C VAL A 232 -16.31 -6.74 -1.19
N VAL A 233 -15.96 -6.09 -2.29
CA VAL A 233 -16.92 -5.50 -3.22
C VAL A 233 -17.09 -6.35 -4.48
N ASP A 234 -18.32 -6.40 -4.97
CA ASP A 234 -18.65 -6.99 -6.26
C ASP A 234 -18.37 -6.00 -7.41
N ASP A 235 -18.28 -6.52 -8.63
CA ASP A 235 -18.05 -5.74 -9.86
C ASP A 235 -16.95 -4.68 -9.71
N ASN A 236 -15.85 -5.07 -9.04
CA ASN A 236 -14.71 -4.18 -8.79
C ASN A 236 -15.12 -2.83 -8.17
N GLY A 237 -16.15 -2.81 -7.31
CA GLY A 237 -16.57 -1.61 -6.59
C GLY A 237 -17.29 -0.56 -7.41
N ARG A 238 -17.74 -0.84 -8.64
CA ARG A 238 -18.41 0.15 -9.49
C ARG A 238 -19.70 0.71 -8.89
N ALA A 239 -20.41 -0.09 -8.09
CA ALA A 239 -21.58 0.36 -7.36
C ALA A 239 -21.26 1.22 -6.12
N LEU A 240 -20.01 1.22 -5.66
CA LEU A 240 -19.50 1.97 -4.51
C LEU A 240 -18.21 2.72 -4.88
N PRO A 241 -18.28 3.81 -5.66
CA PRO A 241 -17.11 4.49 -6.23
C PRO A 241 -16.06 4.90 -5.19
N ALA A 242 -16.46 5.23 -3.96
CA ALA A 242 -15.54 5.56 -2.87
C ALA A 242 -14.57 4.42 -2.51
N THR A 243 -14.87 3.18 -2.90
CA THR A 243 -13.97 2.02 -2.69
C THR A 243 -12.88 1.90 -3.75
N ARG A 244 -12.82 2.82 -4.71
CA ARG A 244 -11.92 2.78 -5.87
C ARG A 244 -10.93 3.95 -5.90
N LEU A 245 -10.80 4.67 -4.79
CA LEU A 245 -10.06 5.93 -4.73
C LEU A 245 -8.60 5.70 -4.32
N SER A 246 -7.88 4.85 -5.03
CA SER A 246 -6.41 4.71 -4.96
C SER A 246 -5.87 3.75 -6.03
N ASP A 247 -4.55 3.50 -5.98
CA ASP A 247 -3.73 2.71 -6.91
C ASP A 247 -4.16 1.24 -7.12
N HIS A 248 -4.99 0.67 -6.25
CA HIS A 248 -5.56 -0.67 -6.43
C HIS A 248 -6.60 -0.73 -7.56
N ALA A 249 -7.30 0.39 -7.83
CA ALA A 249 -8.41 0.41 -8.79
C ALA A 249 -7.98 0.04 -10.23
N PRO A 250 -6.85 0.50 -10.78
CA PRO A 250 -6.34 0.04 -12.06
C PRO A 250 -6.04 -1.47 -12.14
N PHE A 251 -5.66 -2.08 -11.03
CA PHE A 251 -5.46 -3.54 -10.96
C PHE A 251 -6.79 -4.29 -10.97
N TRP A 252 -7.81 -3.78 -10.27
CA TRP A 252 -9.16 -4.34 -10.32
C TRP A 252 -9.73 -4.33 -11.75
N ASP A 253 -9.51 -3.24 -12.49
CA ASP A 253 -9.99 -3.11 -13.88
C ASP A 253 -9.35 -4.12 -14.83
N ARG A 254 -8.23 -4.73 -14.43
CA ARG A 254 -7.52 -5.79 -15.17
C ARG A 254 -7.73 -7.18 -14.60
N GLY A 255 -8.67 -7.31 -13.65
CA GLY A 255 -9.03 -8.59 -13.03
C GLY A 255 -8.02 -9.12 -12.01
N TYR A 256 -7.04 -8.31 -11.61
CA TYR A 256 -6.08 -8.70 -10.58
C TYR A 256 -6.69 -8.64 -9.17
N PRO A 257 -6.34 -9.60 -8.28
CA PRO A 257 -6.70 -9.53 -6.89
C PRO A 257 -5.95 -8.39 -6.21
N ALA A 258 -6.68 -7.40 -5.68
CA ALA A 258 -6.04 -6.28 -4.99
C ALA A 258 -6.81 -5.85 -3.73
N LEU A 259 -6.05 -5.45 -2.71
CA LEU A 259 -6.54 -4.86 -1.47
C LEU A 259 -6.13 -3.39 -1.41
N LEU A 260 -7.03 -2.56 -0.92
CA LEU A 260 -6.75 -1.24 -0.38
C LEU A 260 -6.71 -1.33 1.13
N LEU A 261 -5.62 -0.90 1.74
CA LEU A 261 -5.49 -0.70 3.18
C LEU A 261 -5.50 0.80 3.46
N THR A 262 -6.46 1.26 4.27
CA THR A 262 -6.64 2.68 4.52
C THR A 262 -7.21 2.96 5.91
N ASP A 263 -6.91 4.11 6.44
CA ASP A 263 -7.60 4.66 7.61
C ASP A 263 -8.95 5.29 7.25
N THR A 264 -9.31 5.28 5.98
CA THR A 264 -10.51 5.85 5.37
C THR A 264 -10.41 7.35 4.98
N ALA A 265 -9.22 7.92 5.02
CA ALA A 265 -8.92 9.26 4.49
C ALA A 265 -9.99 10.33 4.88
N PHE A 266 -10.63 10.97 3.90
CA PHE A 266 -11.62 12.04 4.08
C PHE A 266 -12.84 11.66 4.94
N LEU A 267 -13.09 10.37 5.17
CA LEU A 267 -14.19 9.93 6.05
C LEU A 267 -13.81 10.01 7.53
N ARG A 268 -12.55 10.30 7.85
CA ARG A 268 -12.02 10.32 9.21
C ARG A 268 -11.11 11.53 9.45
N ASN A 269 -10.16 11.77 8.54
CA ASN A 269 -9.10 12.73 8.69
C ASN A 269 -9.54 14.12 8.19
N PRO A 270 -9.72 15.13 9.09
CA PRO A 270 -10.10 16.48 8.70
C PRO A 270 -8.96 17.24 7.99
N HIS A 271 -7.75 16.69 7.99
CA HIS A 271 -6.57 17.26 7.34
C HIS A 271 -6.35 16.75 5.91
N TYR A 272 -7.14 15.77 5.47
CA TYR A 272 -7.05 15.20 4.12
C TYR A 272 -7.12 16.29 3.04
N HIS A 273 -6.11 16.32 2.15
CA HIS A 273 -5.94 17.33 1.09
C HIS A 273 -5.78 18.77 1.61
N GLN A 274 -5.43 18.96 2.89
CA GLN A 274 -5.29 20.28 3.50
C GLN A 274 -3.84 20.64 3.80
N PRO A 275 -3.49 21.94 3.93
CA PRO A 275 -2.16 22.37 4.37
C PRO A 275 -1.75 21.88 5.77
N HIS A 276 -2.70 21.38 6.52
CA HIS A 276 -2.51 20.87 7.89
C HIS A 276 -2.37 19.35 7.95
N ASP A 277 -2.21 18.66 6.82
CA ASP A 277 -1.82 17.25 6.78
C ASP A 277 -0.33 17.13 7.08
N LEU A 278 0.00 17.11 8.36
CA LEU A 278 1.33 17.26 8.92
C LEU A 278 1.74 16.03 9.76
N PRO A 279 3.05 15.74 9.90
CA PRO A 279 3.55 14.57 10.64
C PRO A 279 3.02 14.43 12.07
N GLU A 280 2.82 15.56 12.77
CA GLU A 280 2.32 15.59 14.14
C GLU A 280 0.86 15.18 14.30
N THR A 281 0.11 15.07 13.21
CA THR A 281 -1.29 14.60 13.24
C THR A 281 -1.41 13.08 13.22
N LEU A 282 -0.30 12.36 12.95
CA LEU A 282 -0.32 10.93 12.70
C LEU A 282 -0.12 10.09 13.98
N ASP A 283 -0.78 8.94 13.99
CA ASP A 283 -0.63 7.89 15.01
C ASP A 283 0.39 6.85 14.52
N VAL A 284 1.64 6.99 14.97
CA VAL A 284 2.74 6.09 14.58
C VAL A 284 2.55 4.67 15.10
N GLU A 285 1.81 4.48 16.21
CA GLU A 285 1.47 3.14 16.69
C GLU A 285 0.53 2.44 15.71
N PHE A 286 -0.49 3.14 15.22
CA PHE A 286 -1.38 2.66 14.16
C PHE A 286 -0.58 2.27 12.90
N MET A 287 0.28 3.16 12.40
CA MET A 287 1.17 2.87 11.26
C MET A 287 2.04 1.64 11.49
N THR A 288 2.55 1.46 12.72
CA THR A 288 3.39 0.30 13.07
C THR A 288 2.60 -1.00 12.98
N HIS A 289 1.34 -1.00 13.43
CA HIS A 289 0.47 -2.16 13.29
C HIS A 289 0.18 -2.47 11.82
N VAL A 290 -0.08 -1.44 11.00
CA VAL A 290 -0.25 -1.62 9.55
C VAL A 290 1.00 -2.23 8.92
N ALA A 291 2.20 -1.70 9.23
CA ALA A 291 3.46 -2.24 8.71
C ALA A 291 3.66 -3.72 9.08
N ARG A 292 3.38 -4.10 10.33
CA ARG A 292 3.42 -5.51 10.76
C ARG A 292 2.46 -6.40 9.99
N CYS A 293 1.25 -5.94 9.76
CA CYS A 293 0.24 -6.66 8.99
C CYS A 293 0.67 -6.84 7.53
N VAL A 294 1.22 -5.81 6.90
CA VAL A 294 1.73 -5.84 5.53
C VAL A 294 2.90 -6.80 5.40
N VAL A 295 3.88 -6.75 6.31
CA VAL A 295 5.01 -7.70 6.34
C VAL A 295 4.51 -9.13 6.50
N ALA A 296 3.61 -9.39 7.45
CA ALA A 296 3.09 -10.73 7.71
C ALA A 296 2.35 -11.28 6.48
N LEU A 297 1.51 -10.48 5.84
CA LEU A 297 0.81 -10.87 4.61
C LEU A 297 1.80 -11.16 3.48
N THR A 298 2.74 -10.25 3.24
CA THR A 298 3.75 -10.38 2.19
C THR A 298 4.55 -11.67 2.34
N LEU A 299 5.06 -11.97 3.54
CA LEU A 299 5.82 -13.19 3.81
C LEU A 299 4.96 -14.44 3.70
N THR A 300 3.70 -14.39 4.17
CA THR A 300 2.76 -15.51 4.02
C THR A 300 2.55 -15.85 2.56
N LEU A 301 2.31 -14.85 1.72
CA LEU A 301 2.10 -15.04 0.29
C LEU A 301 3.40 -15.45 -0.45
N ALA A 302 4.54 -14.90 -0.04
CA ALA A 302 5.83 -15.17 -0.67
C ALA A 302 6.34 -16.60 -0.45
N PHE A 303 6.01 -17.21 0.69
CA PHE A 303 6.55 -18.52 1.10
C PHE A 303 5.48 -19.61 1.27
N GLY A 304 4.20 -19.24 1.32
CA GLY A 304 3.06 -20.13 1.47
C GLY A 304 2.40 -20.48 0.14
N ASP A 305 1.39 -21.35 0.21
CA ASP A 305 0.41 -21.48 -0.87
C ASP A 305 -0.55 -20.28 -0.83
N LEU A 306 -1.02 -19.88 -2.01
CA LEU A 306 -2.03 -18.81 -2.06
C LEU A 306 -3.30 -19.27 -1.32
N PRO A 307 -3.92 -18.38 -0.54
CA PRO A 307 -5.24 -18.66 -0.02
C PRO A 307 -6.18 -18.94 -1.20
N ARG A 308 -6.86 -20.09 -1.16
CA ARG A 308 -7.84 -20.47 -2.19
C ARG A 308 -9.23 -20.13 -1.69
N GLU A 309 -10.12 -19.78 -2.61
CA GLU A 309 -11.54 -19.75 -2.28
C GLU A 309 -11.94 -21.13 -1.75
N PRO A 310 -12.75 -21.20 -0.67
CA PRO A 310 -13.36 -22.47 -0.30
C PRO A 310 -14.12 -23.01 -1.51
N ALA A 311 -13.94 -24.29 -1.82
CA ALA A 311 -14.68 -24.95 -2.90
C ALA A 311 -16.19 -24.75 -2.62
N ALA A 312 -16.91 -24.22 -3.61
CA ALA A 312 -18.34 -23.93 -3.54
C ALA A 312 -19.16 -25.21 -3.35
#